data_e9968a34310722d3d183448a0351d6a4
#
_entry.id   e9968a34310722d3d183448a0351d6a4
#
_cell.length_a   1.000
_cell.length_b   1.000
_cell.length_c   1.000
_cell.angle_alpha   90.00
_cell.angle_beta   90.00
_cell.angle_gamma   90.00
#
_symmetry.space_group_name_H-M   'P 1'
#
loop_
_entity.id
_entity.type
_entity.pdbx_description
1 polymer ?
#
loop_
_entity_poly.entity_id
_entity_poly.type
_entity_poly.pdbx_seq_one_letter_code
_entity_poly.pdbx_strand_id
1 'polypeptide(L)'
;MIERLGFDNEKYLEMQSEHIRSRIDQFGGKLYLEFGGKLFDDNHASRVLPGFHPDSKIRMLSQLKDQVEIVVAVSAVDLEKSKVRGDLGITYGTDTLRLIDAFRGFGFQVASVVLTRFSGQPAAEIFQAQLEDLGLRVYRHYPIEGYPYDIPLIVSEEGYGKNEYVETSRSLVVVTAPGPGSGKMAVCLSQLYHEHKRGIQAGYAKYETFPIWNLPLRHPVNLAYEAATADLNDVNMIDPFHLEAYGVTTVNYNRDVEIFPVLKTMFERISGTSPYQSPTDMGVNMAGYCIVDDEVVCQASQEEILRRFYAEECRHRRGQTDGTAVYKIELLMKQLGLTPLSRSVVSPALAVAERTGDPAAAMEMPDGTILTGKTSELLGCSSALLLNALKYLGGIPDEIQLIAPSVIAPVQDLKVNVLGNKNPRLHIDELLVALSICAVTDPNAKRAVQQLQKLRGCEAHTTVILSEGDEDSFRRLGVRLTSEPKYQTSKLYHG
;
A
#
# COMPACT_ATOMS: atom_id res chain seq x y z
N MET A 1 2.78 -27.75 -2.13
CA MET A 1 1.96 -27.61 -0.90
C MET A 1 0.75 -26.77 -1.24
N ILE A 2 -0.44 -27.12 -0.72
CA ILE A 2 -1.58 -26.22 -0.75
C ILE A 2 -1.18 -25.04 0.15
N GLU A 3 -1.12 -23.84 -0.40
CA GLU A 3 -0.85 -22.63 0.36
C GLU A 3 -1.87 -22.55 1.50
N ARG A 4 -1.41 -22.59 2.75
CA ARG A 4 -2.28 -22.50 3.92
C ARG A 4 -2.91 -21.12 3.92
N LEU A 5 -4.22 -21.04 3.73
CA LEU A 5 -4.96 -19.79 3.70
C LEU A 5 -5.27 -19.36 5.13
N GLY A 6 -4.91 -18.14 5.49
CA GLY A 6 -5.27 -17.52 6.77
C GLY A 6 -6.55 -16.68 6.70
N PHE A 7 -7.02 -16.35 5.49
CA PHE A 7 -8.12 -15.44 5.27
C PHE A 7 -9.05 -15.94 4.15
N ASP A 8 -10.35 -15.88 4.39
CA ASP A 8 -11.39 -16.21 3.44
C ASP A 8 -11.85 -14.95 2.67
N ASN A 9 -11.34 -14.80 1.47
CA ASN A 9 -11.60 -13.62 0.64
C ASN A 9 -13.04 -13.55 0.12
N GLU A 10 -13.65 -14.67 -0.23
CA GLU A 10 -15.01 -14.68 -0.78
C GLU A 10 -16.03 -14.33 0.33
N LYS A 11 -15.87 -14.90 1.52
CA LYS A 11 -16.64 -14.51 2.71
C LYS A 11 -16.49 -13.01 3.02
N TYR A 12 -15.27 -12.46 2.88
CA TYR A 12 -15.03 -11.04 3.09
C TYR A 12 -15.80 -10.18 2.08
N LEU A 13 -15.79 -10.53 0.79
CA LEU A 13 -16.51 -9.80 -0.23
C LEU A 13 -18.01 -9.74 0.05
N GLU A 14 -18.60 -10.87 0.46
CA GLU A 14 -20.03 -10.99 0.82
C GLU A 14 -20.35 -10.14 2.05
N MET A 15 -19.69 -10.42 3.18
CA MET A 15 -19.95 -9.74 4.45
C MET A 15 -19.77 -8.22 4.36
N GLN A 16 -18.70 -7.79 3.67
CA GLN A 16 -18.38 -6.37 3.54
C GLN A 16 -19.42 -5.64 2.68
N SER A 17 -19.83 -6.22 1.54
CA SER A 17 -20.85 -5.63 0.68
C SER A 17 -22.23 -5.60 1.34
N GLU A 18 -22.58 -6.63 2.10
CA GLU A 18 -23.84 -6.70 2.85
C GLU A 18 -23.88 -5.68 3.98
N HIS A 19 -22.77 -5.50 4.69
CA HIS A 19 -22.65 -4.46 5.72
C HIS A 19 -22.79 -3.05 5.14
N ILE A 20 -22.22 -2.78 3.96
CA ILE A 20 -22.39 -1.49 3.28
C ILE A 20 -23.87 -1.29 2.86
N ARG A 21 -24.55 -2.30 2.33
CA ARG A 21 -26.00 -2.20 2.01
C ARG A 21 -26.82 -1.87 3.25
N SER A 22 -26.57 -2.55 4.36
CA SER A 22 -27.23 -2.28 5.64
C SER A 22 -27.04 -0.83 6.09
N ARG A 23 -25.83 -0.26 5.87
CA ARG A 23 -25.56 1.17 6.15
C ARG A 23 -26.34 2.11 5.23
N ILE A 24 -26.46 1.80 3.95
CA ILE A 24 -27.28 2.59 3.01
C ILE A 24 -28.73 2.64 3.50
N ASP A 25 -29.29 1.49 3.88
CA ASP A 25 -30.67 1.39 4.36
C ASP A 25 -30.86 2.14 5.69
N GLN A 26 -29.90 2.03 6.61
CA GLN A 26 -29.91 2.74 7.90
C GLN A 26 -30.02 4.26 7.72
N PHE A 27 -29.46 4.82 6.66
CA PHE A 27 -29.43 6.25 6.39
C PHE A 27 -30.43 6.72 5.32
N GLY A 28 -31.52 5.99 5.14
CA GLY A 28 -32.60 6.42 4.27
C GLY A 28 -32.29 6.30 2.77
N GLY A 29 -31.32 5.47 2.40
CA GLY A 29 -31.00 5.13 1.02
C GLY A 29 -29.82 5.88 0.39
N LYS A 30 -29.09 6.70 1.15
CA LYS A 30 -27.87 7.37 0.65
C LYS A 30 -26.72 7.33 1.65
N LEU A 31 -25.54 6.93 1.17
CA LEU A 31 -24.33 6.80 1.99
C LEU A 31 -23.12 7.43 1.28
N TYR A 32 -22.44 8.33 1.97
CA TYR A 32 -21.11 8.80 1.62
C TYR A 32 -20.06 7.92 2.29
N LEU A 33 -19.36 7.13 1.47
CA LEU A 33 -18.34 6.20 1.95
C LEU A 33 -16.94 6.79 1.71
N GLU A 34 -16.30 7.26 2.79
CA GLU A 34 -14.89 7.60 2.74
C GLU A 34 -14.08 6.35 2.55
N PHE A 35 -13.37 6.25 1.42
CA PHE A 35 -12.61 5.05 1.11
C PHE A 35 -11.12 5.27 1.43
N GLY A 36 -10.67 4.64 2.50
CA GLY A 36 -9.27 4.65 2.94
C GLY A 36 -8.42 3.59 2.23
N GLY A 37 -7.12 3.86 2.12
CA GLY A 37 -6.14 2.93 1.58
C GLY A 37 -6.20 2.71 0.07
N LYS A 38 -5.51 1.66 -0.38
CA LYS A 38 -5.36 1.33 -1.81
C LYS A 38 -6.51 0.45 -2.28
N LEU A 39 -7.12 0.82 -3.42
CA LEU A 39 -8.29 0.15 -3.98
C LEU A 39 -7.95 -1.03 -4.91
N PHE A 40 -6.86 -0.92 -5.67
CA PHE A 40 -6.51 -1.86 -6.74
C PHE A 40 -5.29 -2.73 -6.42
N ASP A 41 -4.47 -2.31 -5.46
CA ASP A 41 -3.14 -2.84 -5.21
C ASP A 41 -2.82 -2.85 -3.70
N ASP A 42 -3.76 -3.36 -2.88
CA ASP A 42 -3.55 -3.49 -1.44
C ASP A 42 -2.60 -4.63 -1.10
N ASN A 43 -1.35 -4.43 -1.48
CA ASN A 43 -0.30 -5.40 -1.24
C ASN A 43 0.04 -5.57 0.24
N HIS A 44 -0.27 -4.58 1.10
CA HIS A 44 -0.07 -4.75 2.55
C HIS A 44 -1.06 -5.77 3.10
N ALA A 45 -2.36 -5.58 2.82
CA ALA A 45 -3.39 -6.52 3.26
C ALA A 45 -3.11 -7.95 2.78
N SER A 46 -2.74 -8.13 1.50
CA SER A 46 -2.43 -9.45 0.97
C SER A 46 -1.19 -10.12 1.59
N ARG A 47 -0.25 -9.32 2.15
CA ARG A 47 0.92 -9.86 2.85
C ARG A 47 0.65 -10.26 4.29
N VAL A 48 -0.25 -9.56 5.00
CA VAL A 48 -0.57 -9.85 6.40
C VAL A 48 -1.76 -10.78 6.57
N LEU A 49 -2.60 -10.90 5.53
CA LEU A 49 -3.77 -11.77 5.48
C LEU A 49 -3.64 -12.74 4.28
N PRO A 50 -2.85 -13.83 4.38
CA PRO A 50 -2.73 -14.81 3.29
C PRO A 50 -4.10 -15.35 2.86
N GLY A 51 -4.46 -15.13 1.60
CA GLY A 51 -5.80 -15.37 1.04
C GLY A 51 -6.54 -14.09 0.65
N PHE A 52 -6.18 -12.92 1.19
CA PHE A 52 -6.72 -11.64 0.76
C PHE A 52 -6.13 -11.25 -0.61
N HIS A 53 -6.98 -10.98 -1.59
CA HIS A 53 -6.54 -10.55 -2.92
C HIS A 53 -6.28 -9.03 -2.95
N PRO A 54 -5.19 -8.55 -3.58
CA PRO A 54 -4.88 -7.12 -3.64
C PRO A 54 -5.98 -6.25 -4.24
N ASP A 55 -6.84 -6.84 -5.10
CA ASP A 55 -7.98 -6.20 -5.75
C ASP A 55 -9.33 -6.44 -5.05
N SER A 56 -9.33 -7.05 -3.84
CA SER A 56 -10.57 -7.38 -3.11
C SER A 56 -11.50 -6.19 -2.92
N LYS A 57 -10.94 -5.02 -2.66
CA LYS A 57 -11.73 -3.81 -2.44
C LYS A 57 -12.52 -3.39 -3.68
N ILE A 58 -11.90 -3.42 -4.84
CA ILE A 58 -12.61 -3.08 -6.09
C ILE A 58 -13.57 -4.19 -6.51
N ARG A 59 -13.23 -5.46 -6.27
CA ARG A 59 -14.13 -6.59 -6.50
C ARG A 59 -15.38 -6.50 -5.61
N MET A 60 -15.23 -6.14 -4.34
CA MET A 60 -16.35 -5.90 -3.42
C MET A 60 -17.24 -4.77 -3.94
N LEU A 61 -16.67 -3.61 -4.34
CA LEU A 61 -17.46 -2.53 -4.94
C LEU A 61 -18.16 -2.96 -6.22
N SER A 62 -17.58 -3.88 -7.00
CA SER A 62 -18.20 -4.40 -8.22
C SER A 62 -19.50 -5.17 -7.94
N GLN A 63 -19.68 -5.75 -6.74
CA GLN A 63 -20.95 -6.35 -6.32
C GLN A 63 -22.06 -5.30 -6.06
N LEU A 64 -21.67 -4.02 -5.93
CA LEU A 64 -22.58 -2.89 -5.69
C LEU A 64 -22.62 -1.92 -6.88
N LYS A 65 -22.09 -2.32 -8.04
CA LYS A 65 -21.79 -1.44 -9.19
C LYS A 65 -22.92 -0.51 -9.59
N ASP A 66 -24.14 -1.01 -9.62
CA ASP A 66 -25.30 -0.21 -10.03
C ASP A 66 -25.72 0.86 -9.01
N GLN A 67 -25.23 0.73 -7.77
CA GLN A 67 -25.48 1.67 -6.67
C GLN A 67 -24.31 2.63 -6.45
N VAL A 68 -23.13 2.35 -7.02
CA VAL A 68 -21.88 3.09 -6.75
C VAL A 68 -21.65 4.22 -7.73
N GLU A 69 -21.29 5.35 -7.19
CA GLU A 69 -20.73 6.51 -7.91
C GLU A 69 -19.42 6.94 -7.24
N ILE A 70 -18.39 7.21 -8.03
CA ILE A 70 -17.06 7.55 -7.53
C ILE A 70 -16.85 9.06 -7.60
N VAL A 71 -16.40 9.64 -6.49
CA VAL A 71 -15.91 11.01 -6.38
C VAL A 71 -14.44 10.97 -5.98
N VAL A 72 -13.58 11.63 -6.74
CA VAL A 72 -12.13 11.66 -6.45
C VAL A 72 -11.76 13.00 -5.81
N ALA A 73 -11.27 12.98 -4.58
CA ALA A 73 -10.80 14.18 -3.89
C ALA A 73 -9.27 14.34 -4.09
N VAL A 74 -8.84 15.51 -4.53
CA VAL A 74 -7.42 15.85 -4.65
C VAL A 74 -7.14 17.23 -4.08
N SER A 75 -6.05 17.36 -3.32
CA SER A 75 -5.72 18.63 -2.69
C SER A 75 -5.01 19.58 -3.67
N ALA A 76 -5.56 20.79 -3.82
CA ALA A 76 -4.97 21.86 -4.62
C ALA A 76 -3.54 22.22 -4.14
N VAL A 77 -3.28 22.13 -2.82
CA VAL A 77 -1.95 22.35 -2.25
C VAL A 77 -0.98 21.24 -2.65
N ASP A 78 -1.45 19.99 -2.73
CA ASP A 78 -0.59 18.85 -3.12
C ASP A 78 -0.31 18.87 -4.63
N LEU A 79 -1.26 19.34 -5.45
CA LEU A 79 -1.04 19.60 -6.89
C LEU A 79 0.03 20.68 -7.11
N GLU A 80 -0.08 21.82 -6.39
CA GLU A 80 0.88 22.91 -6.49
C GLU A 80 2.30 22.48 -6.12
N LYS A 81 2.44 21.61 -5.11
CA LYS A 81 3.72 21.04 -4.69
C LYS A 81 4.21 19.88 -5.57
N SER A 82 3.47 19.50 -6.58
CA SER A 82 3.75 18.30 -7.40
C SER A 82 4.04 17.07 -6.52
N LYS A 83 3.24 16.89 -5.45
CA LYS A 83 3.45 15.82 -4.48
C LYS A 83 3.42 14.46 -5.15
N VAL A 84 4.46 13.65 -4.87
CA VAL A 84 4.65 12.33 -5.48
C VAL A 84 4.12 11.24 -4.55
N ARG A 85 3.47 10.25 -5.13
CA ARG A 85 3.08 9.01 -4.48
C ARG A 85 4.29 8.08 -4.40
N GLY A 86 4.80 7.85 -3.18
CA GLY A 86 6.09 7.20 -2.96
C GLY A 86 6.20 5.75 -3.46
N ASP A 87 5.09 5.00 -3.55
CA ASP A 87 5.08 3.61 -4.00
C ASP A 87 5.05 3.47 -5.54
N LEU A 88 4.56 4.49 -6.26
CA LEU A 88 4.45 4.48 -7.72
C LEU A 88 5.40 5.47 -8.41
N GLY A 89 5.97 6.41 -7.67
CA GLY A 89 6.86 7.44 -8.23
C GLY A 89 6.17 8.46 -9.15
N ILE A 90 4.82 8.56 -9.12
CA ILE A 90 4.03 9.48 -9.94
C ILE A 90 3.40 10.58 -9.09
N THR A 91 3.09 11.73 -9.71
CA THR A 91 2.45 12.84 -8.99
C THR A 91 1.00 12.52 -8.63
N TYR A 92 0.44 13.23 -7.64
CA TYR A 92 -0.97 13.07 -7.26
C TYR A 92 -1.93 13.45 -8.40
N GLY A 93 -1.57 14.41 -9.25
CA GLY A 93 -2.32 14.71 -10.47
C GLY A 93 -2.36 13.52 -11.42
N THR A 94 -1.20 12.96 -11.74
CA THR A 94 -1.09 11.76 -12.60
C THR A 94 -1.82 10.55 -11.99
N ASP A 95 -1.69 10.35 -10.67
CA ASP A 95 -2.39 9.24 -10.00
C ASP A 95 -3.92 9.44 -9.98
N THR A 96 -4.40 10.68 -9.89
CA THR A 96 -5.83 11.00 -10.04
C THR A 96 -6.35 10.52 -11.40
N LEU A 97 -5.65 10.82 -12.50
CA LEU A 97 -6.03 10.37 -13.84
C LEU A 97 -5.99 8.84 -13.94
N ARG A 98 -4.95 8.21 -13.42
CA ARG A 98 -4.82 6.74 -13.36
C ARG A 98 -5.98 6.09 -12.59
N LEU A 99 -6.38 6.65 -11.45
CA LEU A 99 -7.51 6.17 -10.66
C LEU A 99 -8.82 6.28 -11.45
N ILE A 100 -9.06 7.40 -12.12
CA ILE A 100 -10.25 7.62 -12.96
C ILE A 100 -10.32 6.58 -14.08
N ASP A 101 -9.21 6.37 -14.81
CA ASP A 101 -9.15 5.38 -15.88
C ASP A 101 -9.37 3.95 -15.35
N ALA A 102 -8.77 3.62 -14.22
CA ALA A 102 -8.95 2.33 -13.59
C ALA A 102 -10.42 2.08 -13.20
N PHE A 103 -11.08 3.04 -12.53
CA PHE A 103 -12.50 2.92 -12.19
C PHE A 103 -13.39 2.79 -13.43
N ARG A 104 -13.14 3.60 -14.46
CA ARG A 104 -13.87 3.50 -15.74
C ARG A 104 -13.65 2.16 -16.42
N GLY A 105 -12.42 1.61 -16.35
CA GLY A 105 -12.07 0.27 -16.86
C GLY A 105 -12.86 -0.85 -16.17
N PHE A 106 -13.16 -0.73 -14.87
CA PHE A 106 -14.07 -1.61 -14.15
C PHE A 106 -15.55 -1.30 -14.39
N GLY A 107 -15.86 -0.25 -15.15
CA GLY A 107 -17.19 0.19 -15.53
C GLY A 107 -17.95 0.90 -14.42
N PHE A 108 -17.25 1.52 -13.45
CA PHE A 108 -17.87 2.44 -12.50
C PHE A 108 -18.14 3.80 -13.10
N GLN A 109 -19.19 4.44 -12.62
CA GLN A 109 -19.46 5.84 -12.91
C GLN A 109 -18.50 6.70 -12.08
N VAL A 110 -17.55 7.37 -12.73
CA VAL A 110 -16.75 8.43 -12.13
C VAL A 110 -17.40 9.76 -12.50
N ALA A 111 -18.13 10.34 -11.55
CA ALA A 111 -18.94 11.52 -11.81
C ALA A 111 -18.14 12.81 -11.71
N SER A 112 -17.26 12.89 -10.72
CA SER A 112 -16.74 14.19 -10.31
C SER A 112 -15.36 14.08 -9.68
N VAL A 113 -14.61 15.17 -9.79
CA VAL A 113 -13.38 15.43 -9.02
C VAL A 113 -13.62 16.64 -8.12
N VAL A 114 -13.16 16.57 -6.87
CA VAL A 114 -13.22 17.67 -5.91
C VAL A 114 -11.81 18.18 -5.63
N LEU A 115 -11.54 19.44 -5.99
CA LEU A 115 -10.31 20.14 -5.63
C LEU A 115 -10.47 20.69 -4.22
N THR A 116 -9.86 20.03 -3.25
CA THR A 116 -9.93 20.44 -1.84
C THR A 116 -8.85 21.47 -1.51
N ARG A 117 -9.10 22.31 -0.50
CA ARG A 117 -8.21 23.40 -0.07
C ARG A 117 -7.86 24.35 -1.23
N PHE A 118 -8.83 24.57 -2.12
CA PHE A 118 -8.66 25.43 -3.27
C PHE A 118 -8.64 26.92 -2.85
N SER A 119 -7.61 27.64 -3.25
CA SER A 119 -7.43 29.08 -2.98
C SER A 119 -6.80 29.79 -4.20
N GLY A 120 -7.08 29.30 -5.43
CA GLY A 120 -6.55 29.88 -6.66
C GLY A 120 -5.12 29.45 -7.00
N GLN A 121 -4.70 28.25 -6.59
CA GLN A 121 -3.39 27.70 -6.96
C GLN A 121 -3.32 27.46 -8.49
N PRO A 122 -2.33 28.04 -9.21
CA PRO A 122 -2.21 27.91 -10.67
C PRO A 122 -2.18 26.46 -11.17
N ALA A 123 -1.45 25.57 -10.49
CA ALA A 123 -1.42 24.15 -10.88
C ALA A 123 -2.78 23.47 -10.74
N ALA A 124 -3.59 23.86 -9.75
CA ALA A 124 -4.93 23.34 -9.58
C ALA A 124 -5.92 23.85 -10.63
N GLU A 125 -5.79 25.10 -11.07
CA GLU A 125 -6.59 25.66 -12.16
C GLU A 125 -6.28 25.01 -13.51
N ILE A 126 -4.98 24.80 -13.80
CA ILE A 126 -4.56 24.06 -15.01
C ILE A 126 -5.11 22.63 -14.97
N PHE A 127 -5.00 21.97 -13.82
CA PHE A 127 -5.48 20.59 -13.66
C PHE A 127 -7.02 20.52 -13.78
N GLN A 128 -7.74 21.52 -13.25
CA GLN A 128 -9.20 21.64 -13.44
C GLN A 128 -9.55 21.70 -14.93
N ALA A 129 -8.92 22.61 -15.68
CA ALA A 129 -9.17 22.75 -17.12
C ALA A 129 -8.92 21.43 -17.86
N GLN A 130 -7.84 20.72 -17.52
CA GLN A 130 -7.51 19.41 -18.09
C GLN A 130 -8.62 18.37 -17.81
N LEU A 131 -9.15 18.32 -16.58
CA LEU A 131 -10.23 17.40 -16.21
C LEU A 131 -11.55 17.72 -16.93
N GLU A 132 -11.88 19.01 -17.06
CA GLU A 132 -13.07 19.48 -17.76
C GLU A 132 -12.99 19.15 -19.25
N ASP A 133 -11.83 19.31 -19.89
CA ASP A 133 -11.56 18.88 -21.28
C ASP A 133 -11.73 17.36 -21.47
N LEU A 134 -11.46 16.57 -20.42
CA LEU A 134 -11.72 15.13 -20.39
C LEU A 134 -13.18 14.76 -20.08
N GLY A 135 -14.06 15.74 -19.97
CA GLY A 135 -15.50 15.56 -19.73
C GLY A 135 -15.86 15.23 -18.29
N LEU A 136 -15.00 15.58 -17.32
CA LEU A 136 -15.26 15.42 -15.90
C LEU A 136 -15.83 16.71 -15.30
N ARG A 137 -16.77 16.58 -14.37
CA ARG A 137 -17.21 17.71 -13.54
C ARG A 137 -16.22 17.93 -12.42
N VAL A 138 -15.79 19.17 -12.22
CA VAL A 138 -14.85 19.55 -11.16
C VAL A 138 -15.54 20.52 -10.20
N TYR A 139 -15.40 20.26 -8.91
CA TYR A 139 -15.97 21.06 -7.82
C TYR A 139 -14.85 21.58 -6.91
N ARG A 140 -15.04 22.77 -6.36
CA ARG A 140 -14.07 23.44 -5.49
C ARG A 140 -14.55 23.42 -4.04
N HIS A 141 -13.70 22.93 -3.16
CA HIS A 141 -13.86 23.03 -1.71
C HIS A 141 -12.74 23.88 -1.14
N TYR A 142 -13.10 24.86 -0.34
CA TYR A 142 -12.23 25.93 0.11
C TYR A 142 -11.61 25.62 1.49
N PRO A 143 -10.45 26.22 1.84
CA PRO A 143 -9.95 26.20 3.21
C PRO A 143 -10.96 26.87 4.17
N ILE A 144 -11.19 26.25 5.30
CA ILE A 144 -12.03 26.80 6.36
C ILE A 144 -11.11 27.13 7.52
N GLU A 145 -11.11 28.39 7.99
CA GLU A 145 -10.28 28.81 9.10
C GLU A 145 -10.69 28.07 10.39
N GLY A 146 -9.71 27.71 11.22
CA GLY A 146 -9.95 26.95 12.44
C GLY A 146 -10.34 25.47 12.26
N TYR A 147 -10.32 24.95 11.02
CA TYR A 147 -10.59 23.52 10.79
C TYR A 147 -9.51 22.65 11.49
N PRO A 148 -9.88 21.57 12.19
CA PRO A 148 -11.22 20.99 12.33
C PRO A 148 -11.98 21.42 13.63
N TYR A 149 -11.51 22.39 14.39
CA TYR A 149 -11.99 22.66 15.76
C TYR A 149 -13.03 23.78 15.85
N ASP A 150 -13.05 24.77 14.94
CA ASP A 150 -14.08 25.80 14.91
C ASP A 150 -15.38 25.27 14.28
N ILE A 151 -16.05 24.35 14.99
CA ILE A 151 -17.25 23.68 14.49
C ILE A 151 -18.37 24.67 14.15
N PRO A 152 -18.64 25.76 14.91
CA PRO A 152 -19.62 26.76 14.56
C PRO A 152 -19.39 27.39 13.18
N LEU A 153 -18.16 27.69 12.82
CA LEU A 153 -17.79 28.22 11.53
C LEU A 153 -17.81 27.13 10.46
N ILE A 154 -17.27 25.93 10.74
CA ILE A 154 -17.18 24.84 9.77
C ILE A 154 -18.57 24.42 9.30
N VAL A 155 -19.52 24.23 10.23
CA VAL A 155 -20.90 23.83 9.95
C VAL A 155 -21.79 25.08 9.81
N SER A 156 -21.48 25.94 8.86
CA SER A 156 -22.21 27.18 8.57
C SER A 156 -22.18 27.49 7.06
N GLU A 157 -22.88 28.54 6.66
CA GLU A 157 -22.83 29.06 5.27
C GLU A 157 -21.43 29.55 4.90
N GLU A 158 -20.68 30.09 5.87
CA GLU A 158 -19.33 30.59 5.67
C GLU A 158 -18.27 29.47 5.66
N GLY A 159 -18.61 28.28 6.16
CA GLY A 159 -17.79 27.07 6.15
C GLY A 159 -18.19 26.12 5.02
N TYR A 160 -18.87 25.03 5.36
CA TYR A 160 -19.31 24.04 4.39
C TYR A 160 -20.27 24.61 3.34
N GLY A 161 -21.03 25.65 3.66
CA GLY A 161 -21.93 26.33 2.73
C GLY A 161 -21.23 26.99 1.54
N LYS A 162 -19.95 27.40 1.70
CA LYS A 162 -19.13 27.93 0.60
C LYS A 162 -18.63 26.86 -0.38
N ASN A 163 -18.52 25.62 0.08
CA ASN A 163 -18.10 24.52 -0.78
C ASN A 163 -19.15 24.23 -1.83
N GLU A 164 -18.72 23.97 -3.05
CA GLU A 164 -19.62 23.60 -4.12
C GLU A 164 -20.26 22.24 -3.83
N TYR A 165 -21.58 22.15 -3.98
CA TYR A 165 -22.30 20.89 -3.84
C TYR A 165 -21.99 19.95 -4.99
N VAL A 166 -21.48 18.77 -4.68
CA VAL A 166 -21.21 17.72 -5.68
C VAL A 166 -22.52 17.02 -6.01
N GLU A 167 -23.03 17.22 -7.22
CA GLU A 167 -24.23 16.53 -7.69
C GLU A 167 -23.98 15.03 -7.85
N THR A 168 -24.72 14.23 -7.11
CA THR A 168 -24.62 12.76 -7.10
C THR A 168 -25.97 12.12 -7.32
N SER A 169 -26.00 10.97 -8.02
CA SER A 169 -27.23 10.31 -8.46
C SER A 169 -27.42 8.91 -7.86
N ARG A 170 -26.38 8.33 -7.25
CA ARG A 170 -26.41 6.97 -6.73
C ARG A 170 -26.58 6.93 -5.21
N SER A 171 -27.04 5.79 -4.70
CA SER A 171 -27.22 5.55 -3.26
C SER A 171 -25.89 5.40 -2.49
N LEU A 172 -24.83 4.95 -3.15
CA LEU A 172 -23.49 4.81 -2.57
C LEU A 172 -22.51 5.74 -3.29
N VAL A 173 -22.09 6.79 -2.62
CA VAL A 173 -21.09 7.74 -3.10
C VAL A 173 -19.75 7.41 -2.46
N VAL A 174 -18.84 6.82 -3.23
CA VAL A 174 -17.50 6.47 -2.76
C VAL A 174 -16.58 7.66 -2.97
N VAL A 175 -16.06 8.23 -1.88
CA VAL A 175 -15.08 9.31 -1.91
C VAL A 175 -13.69 8.76 -1.71
N THR A 176 -12.88 8.80 -2.76
CA THR A 176 -11.50 8.29 -2.77
C THR A 176 -10.49 9.37 -3.13
N ALA A 177 -9.18 9.06 -3.08
CA ALA A 177 -8.12 10.02 -3.33
C ALA A 177 -6.79 9.34 -3.68
N PRO A 178 -5.85 10.04 -4.34
CA PRO A 178 -4.51 9.50 -4.63
C PRO A 178 -3.68 9.22 -3.37
N GLY A 179 -3.99 9.86 -2.24
CA GLY A 179 -3.25 9.64 -1.01
C GLY A 179 -3.87 10.26 0.25
N PRO A 180 -3.21 10.09 1.41
CA PRO A 180 -3.65 10.68 2.67
C PRO A 180 -3.60 12.21 2.62
N GLY A 181 -4.47 12.86 3.42
CA GLY A 181 -4.53 14.31 3.53
C GLY A 181 -5.20 15.02 2.34
N SER A 182 -5.79 14.30 1.38
CA SER A 182 -6.50 14.87 0.23
C SER A 182 -7.89 15.44 0.58
N GLY A 183 -8.36 15.31 1.82
CA GLY A 183 -9.61 15.92 2.30
C GLY A 183 -10.87 15.07 2.10
N LYS A 184 -10.77 13.76 1.93
CA LYS A 184 -11.92 12.85 1.72
C LYS A 184 -13.03 13.02 2.76
N MET A 185 -12.67 13.00 4.06
CA MET A 185 -13.62 13.18 5.16
C MET A 185 -14.33 14.53 5.07
N ALA A 186 -13.58 15.62 4.83
CA ALA A 186 -14.15 16.95 4.69
C ALA A 186 -15.12 17.05 3.52
N VAL A 187 -14.84 16.35 2.41
CA VAL A 187 -15.77 16.24 1.27
C VAL A 187 -17.06 15.53 1.69
N CYS A 188 -16.96 14.38 2.37
CA CYS A 188 -18.13 13.65 2.87
C CYS A 188 -18.99 14.51 3.81
N LEU A 189 -18.38 15.17 4.80
CA LEU A 189 -19.10 16.00 5.77
C LEU A 189 -19.72 17.24 5.12
N SER A 190 -19.03 17.89 4.19
CA SER A 190 -19.57 19.00 3.39
C SER A 190 -20.78 18.55 2.58
N GLN A 191 -20.72 17.35 1.97
CA GLN A 191 -21.86 16.80 1.26
C GLN A 191 -23.04 16.51 2.18
N LEU A 192 -22.81 15.94 3.38
CA LEU A 192 -23.88 15.74 4.37
C LEU A 192 -24.54 17.05 4.78
N TYR A 193 -23.76 18.12 4.95
CA TYR A 193 -24.30 19.45 5.22
C TYR A 193 -25.24 19.94 4.12
N HIS A 194 -24.81 19.81 2.86
CA HIS A 194 -25.62 20.20 1.71
C HIS A 194 -26.85 19.31 1.49
N GLU A 195 -26.73 17.98 1.71
CA GLU A 195 -27.86 17.06 1.62
C GLU A 195 -28.92 17.39 2.67
N HIS A 196 -28.50 17.59 3.92
CA HIS A 196 -29.40 17.95 5.02
C HIS A 196 -30.16 19.24 4.71
N LYS A 197 -29.48 20.29 4.19
CA LYS A 197 -30.12 21.53 3.75
C LYS A 197 -31.14 21.36 2.64
N ARG A 198 -31.01 20.32 1.82
CA ARG A 198 -31.91 19.94 0.75
C ARG A 198 -33.03 19.00 1.20
N GLY A 199 -33.06 18.67 2.50
CA GLY A 199 -34.00 17.69 3.07
C GLY A 199 -33.76 16.26 2.63
N ILE A 200 -32.57 15.94 2.16
CA ILE A 200 -32.15 14.59 1.75
C ILE A 200 -31.47 13.92 2.93
N GLN A 201 -31.95 12.72 3.31
CA GLN A 201 -31.30 11.89 4.31
C GLN A 201 -30.08 11.23 3.69
N ALA A 202 -28.94 11.34 4.35
CA ALA A 202 -27.70 10.70 3.95
C ALA A 202 -26.85 10.41 5.18
N GLY A 203 -26.06 9.32 5.10
CA GLY A 203 -25.12 8.93 6.13
C GLY A 203 -23.67 9.01 5.69
N TYR A 204 -22.79 8.81 6.64
CA TYR A 204 -21.35 8.69 6.44
C TYR A 204 -20.88 7.31 6.88
N ALA A 205 -19.90 6.77 6.20
CA ALA A 205 -19.13 5.64 6.71
C ALA A 205 -17.69 5.75 6.28
N LYS A 206 -16.79 5.18 7.08
CA LYS A 206 -15.35 5.08 6.79
C LYS A 206 -14.99 3.64 6.46
N TYR A 207 -14.46 3.41 5.27
CA TYR A 207 -13.94 2.11 4.88
C TYR A 207 -12.44 2.03 5.15
N GLU A 208 -12.06 1.11 6.02
CA GLU A 208 -10.67 0.78 6.30
C GLU A 208 -10.53 -0.73 6.50
N THR A 209 -9.41 -1.31 6.08
CA THR A 209 -9.12 -2.72 6.35
C THR A 209 -8.43 -2.87 7.71
N PHE A 210 -7.66 -1.88 8.11
CA PHE A 210 -6.88 -1.84 9.36
C PHE A 210 -7.14 -0.55 10.14
N PRO A 211 -7.05 -0.59 11.48
CA PRO A 211 -6.84 -1.77 12.30
C PRO A 211 -8.05 -2.70 12.21
N ILE A 212 -7.85 -3.99 12.43
CA ILE A 212 -8.95 -4.94 12.54
C ILE A 212 -9.51 -4.83 13.96
N TRP A 213 -10.66 -4.17 14.09
CA TRP A 213 -11.25 -3.69 15.33
C TRP A 213 -11.63 -4.78 16.34
N ASN A 214 -12.01 -5.99 15.87
CA ASN A 214 -12.40 -7.13 16.71
C ASN A 214 -11.24 -8.07 17.06
N LEU A 215 -10.00 -7.74 16.70
CA LEU A 215 -8.80 -8.43 17.16
C LEU A 215 -8.24 -7.77 18.44
N PRO A 216 -7.49 -8.51 19.27
CA PRO A 216 -6.78 -7.93 20.40
C PRO A 216 -5.84 -6.79 20.00
N LEU A 217 -5.65 -5.79 20.89
CA LEU A 217 -4.80 -4.63 20.62
C LEU A 217 -3.39 -5.00 20.17
N ARG A 218 -2.81 -6.06 20.75
CA ARG A 218 -1.45 -6.51 20.46
C ARG A 218 -1.42 -7.68 19.47
N HIS A 219 -2.49 -7.90 18.73
CA HIS A 219 -2.52 -8.93 17.72
C HIS A 219 -1.50 -8.61 16.61
N PRO A 220 -0.67 -9.57 16.14
CA PRO A 220 0.37 -9.32 15.12
C PRO A 220 -0.14 -8.62 13.87
N VAL A 221 -1.35 -8.91 13.42
CA VAL A 221 -1.99 -8.26 12.26
C VAL A 221 -2.12 -6.74 12.48
N ASN A 222 -2.60 -6.30 13.65
CA ASN A 222 -2.74 -4.89 13.96
C ASN A 222 -1.37 -4.22 14.15
N LEU A 223 -0.42 -4.91 14.79
CA LEU A 223 0.95 -4.41 14.95
C LEU A 223 1.70 -4.30 13.62
N ALA A 224 1.42 -5.17 12.64
CA ALA A 224 2.00 -5.07 11.30
C ALA A 224 1.53 -3.82 10.55
N TYR A 225 0.28 -3.41 10.76
CA TYR A 225 -0.20 -2.15 10.21
C TYR A 225 0.42 -0.93 10.91
N GLU A 226 0.55 -0.97 12.24
CA GLU A 226 1.24 0.08 13.00
C GLU A 226 2.71 0.22 12.54
N ALA A 227 3.39 -0.89 12.25
CA ALA A 227 4.72 -0.87 11.64
C ALA A 227 4.71 -0.26 10.22
N ALA A 228 3.64 -0.50 9.44
CA ALA A 228 3.50 0.06 8.09
C ALA A 228 3.21 1.57 8.06
N THR A 229 2.73 2.14 9.16
CA THR A 229 2.38 3.55 9.34
C THR A 229 3.22 4.24 10.43
N ALA A 230 4.38 3.67 10.77
CA ALA A 230 5.26 4.17 11.82
C ALA A 230 5.75 5.62 11.57
N ASP A 231 5.89 6.00 10.30
CA ASP A 231 6.23 7.36 9.86
C ASP A 231 5.08 8.36 10.01
N LEU A 232 3.83 7.90 10.08
CA LEU A 232 2.62 8.72 10.26
C LEU A 232 2.23 8.90 11.72
N ASN A 233 2.91 8.25 12.66
CA ASN A 233 2.55 8.20 14.09
C ASN A 233 1.16 7.60 14.38
N ASP A 234 0.67 6.73 13.51
CA ASP A 234 -0.55 5.97 13.77
C ASP A 234 -0.25 4.88 14.80
N VAL A 235 -0.97 4.91 15.92
CA VAL A 235 -0.85 3.96 17.02
C VAL A 235 -2.21 3.35 17.28
N ASN A 236 -2.25 2.03 17.39
CA ASN A 236 -3.48 1.33 17.76
C ASN A 236 -3.80 1.55 19.25
N MET A 237 -5.06 1.79 19.55
CA MET A 237 -5.54 1.91 20.91
C MET A 237 -6.93 1.30 21.07
N ILE A 238 -7.30 1.01 22.32
CA ILE A 238 -8.69 0.63 22.62
C ILE A 238 -9.56 1.86 22.39
N ASP A 239 -10.67 1.67 21.69
CA ASP A 239 -11.70 2.70 21.50
C ASP A 239 -12.49 2.90 22.81
N PRO A 240 -12.24 3.99 23.56
CA PRO A 240 -12.88 4.21 24.84
C PRO A 240 -14.37 4.55 24.69
N PHE A 241 -14.76 5.17 23.58
CA PHE A 241 -16.14 5.53 23.30
C PHE A 241 -16.98 4.29 23.00
N HIS A 242 -16.43 3.32 22.27
CA HIS A 242 -17.12 2.06 21.96
C HIS A 242 -17.27 1.21 23.23
N LEU A 243 -16.23 1.16 24.05
CA LEU A 243 -16.27 0.48 25.33
C LEU A 243 -17.32 1.12 26.27
N GLU A 244 -17.40 2.44 26.35
CA GLU A 244 -18.38 3.15 27.17
C GLU A 244 -19.82 2.93 26.67
N ALA A 245 -20.02 3.02 25.36
CA ALA A 245 -21.38 2.92 24.79
C ALA A 245 -21.94 1.50 24.78
N TYR A 246 -21.11 0.48 24.59
CA TYR A 246 -21.55 -0.90 24.31
C TYR A 246 -20.96 -1.96 25.24
N GLY A 247 -19.99 -1.62 26.09
CA GLY A 247 -19.28 -2.59 26.92
C GLY A 247 -18.39 -3.55 26.13
N VAL A 248 -18.08 -3.23 24.87
CA VAL A 248 -17.30 -4.07 23.93
C VAL A 248 -15.95 -3.40 23.67
N THR A 249 -14.89 -4.20 23.82
CA THR A 249 -13.54 -3.73 23.50
C THR A 249 -13.28 -3.83 22.01
N THR A 250 -12.92 -2.72 21.38
CA THR A 250 -12.52 -2.64 19.97
C THR A 250 -11.22 -1.88 19.82
N VAL A 251 -10.50 -2.11 18.74
CA VAL A 251 -9.24 -1.44 18.42
C VAL A 251 -9.47 -0.40 17.32
N ASN A 252 -8.94 0.79 17.51
CA ASN A 252 -9.00 1.86 16.52
C ASN A 252 -7.69 2.66 16.53
N TYR A 253 -7.54 3.62 15.61
CA TYR A 253 -6.39 4.52 15.61
C TYR A 253 -6.53 5.62 16.64
N ASN A 254 -5.41 6.03 17.22
CA ASN A 254 -5.34 7.22 18.07
C ASN A 254 -5.97 8.44 17.38
N ARG A 255 -5.67 8.71 16.11
CA ARG A 255 -6.23 9.85 15.36
C ARG A 255 -7.75 9.82 15.25
N ASP A 256 -8.33 8.65 15.01
CA ASP A 256 -9.78 8.51 14.88
C ASP A 256 -10.47 8.66 16.25
N VAL A 257 -9.85 8.14 17.30
CA VAL A 257 -10.33 8.29 18.66
C VAL A 257 -10.24 9.75 19.12
N GLU A 258 -9.12 10.42 18.87
CA GLU A 258 -8.91 11.83 19.26
C GLU A 258 -9.85 12.80 18.53
N ILE A 259 -10.13 12.58 17.26
CA ILE A 259 -11.00 13.47 16.47
C ILE A 259 -12.50 13.15 16.64
N PHE A 260 -12.87 11.99 17.19
CA PHE A 260 -14.27 11.57 17.28
C PHE A 260 -15.19 12.56 18.00
N PRO A 261 -14.82 13.16 19.14
CA PRO A 261 -15.69 14.17 19.78
C PRO A 261 -16.03 15.36 18.89
N VAL A 262 -15.06 15.78 18.08
CA VAL A 262 -15.24 16.85 17.09
C VAL A 262 -16.22 16.41 16.01
N LEU A 263 -16.04 15.22 15.47
CA LEU A 263 -16.91 14.66 14.42
C LEU A 263 -18.34 14.45 14.94
N LYS A 264 -18.49 13.89 16.15
CA LYS A 264 -19.81 13.73 16.81
C LYS A 264 -20.55 15.06 16.89
N THR A 265 -19.87 16.12 17.35
CA THR A 265 -20.45 17.46 17.41
C THR A 265 -20.78 18.04 16.04
N MET A 266 -19.96 17.75 15.00
CA MET A 266 -20.28 18.15 13.64
C MET A 266 -21.55 17.45 13.14
N PHE A 267 -21.70 16.13 13.35
CA PHE A 267 -22.92 15.41 12.99
C PHE A 267 -24.14 15.97 13.72
N GLU A 268 -24.05 16.20 15.03
CA GLU A 268 -25.13 16.80 15.82
C GLU A 268 -25.53 18.17 15.28
N ARG A 269 -24.56 18.96 14.84
CA ARG A 269 -24.83 20.29 14.29
C ARG A 269 -25.41 20.25 12.87
N ILE A 270 -25.06 19.27 12.07
CA ILE A 270 -25.59 19.07 10.71
C ILE A 270 -27.05 18.58 10.77
N SER A 271 -27.33 17.54 11.58
CA SER A 271 -28.59 16.79 11.52
C SER A 271 -29.40 16.79 12.81
N GLY A 272 -28.97 17.54 13.84
CA GLY A 272 -29.60 17.61 15.15
C GLY A 272 -29.20 16.50 16.12
N THR A 273 -28.73 15.35 15.62
CA THR A 273 -28.28 14.20 16.41
C THR A 273 -27.10 13.54 15.74
N SER A 274 -26.23 12.87 16.53
CA SER A 274 -25.20 11.99 15.95
C SER A 274 -25.71 10.56 15.91
N PRO A 275 -25.66 9.89 14.74
CA PRO A 275 -25.98 8.48 14.63
C PRO A 275 -24.88 7.56 15.17
N TYR A 276 -23.72 8.13 15.54
CA TYR A 276 -22.53 7.40 15.99
C TYR A 276 -22.24 7.67 17.45
N GLN A 277 -21.90 6.61 18.19
CA GLN A 277 -21.46 6.69 19.59
C GLN A 277 -19.95 6.53 19.73
N SER A 278 -19.28 6.01 18.70
CA SER A 278 -17.83 5.76 18.68
C SER A 278 -17.24 5.91 17.29
N PRO A 279 -15.92 6.08 17.14
CA PRO A 279 -15.26 6.00 15.84
C PRO A 279 -15.42 4.63 15.20
N THR A 280 -15.51 3.55 15.99
CA THR A 280 -15.80 2.19 15.45
C THR A 280 -17.16 2.11 14.76
N ASP A 281 -18.19 2.81 15.29
CA ASP A 281 -19.51 2.87 14.65
C ASP A 281 -19.51 3.51 13.26
N MET A 282 -18.59 4.43 13.02
CA MET A 282 -18.44 5.07 11.69
C MET A 282 -17.81 4.12 10.68
N GLY A 283 -17.09 3.10 11.15
CA GLY A 283 -16.35 2.16 10.31
C GLY A 283 -17.25 1.11 9.63
N VAL A 284 -16.79 0.66 8.46
CA VAL A 284 -17.27 -0.57 7.81
C VAL A 284 -16.05 -1.47 7.57
N ASN A 285 -15.90 -2.50 8.42
CA ASN A 285 -14.76 -3.42 8.37
C ASN A 285 -15.16 -4.81 8.87
N MET A 286 -15.27 -5.77 7.94
CA MET A 286 -15.62 -7.16 8.25
C MET A 286 -14.40 -8.10 8.24
N ALA A 287 -13.19 -7.57 8.03
CA ALA A 287 -11.98 -8.37 7.82
C ALA A 287 -11.72 -9.37 8.96
N GLY A 288 -11.89 -8.96 10.22
CA GLY A 288 -11.61 -9.84 11.34
C GLY A 288 -12.52 -11.06 11.45
N TYR A 289 -13.73 -11.00 10.86
CA TYR A 289 -14.65 -12.14 10.81
C TYR A 289 -14.32 -13.15 9.69
N CYS A 290 -13.35 -12.82 8.86
CA CYS A 290 -12.94 -13.60 7.69
C CYS A 290 -11.57 -14.26 7.87
N ILE A 291 -10.93 -14.09 9.04
CA ILE A 291 -9.74 -14.85 9.43
C ILE A 291 -10.17 -16.29 9.73
N VAL A 292 -9.55 -17.25 9.05
CA VAL A 292 -9.85 -18.69 9.16
C VAL A 292 -8.71 -19.50 9.78
N ASP A 293 -7.50 -18.96 9.77
CA ASP A 293 -6.32 -19.55 10.42
C ASP A 293 -5.48 -18.44 11.05
N ASP A 294 -5.61 -18.30 12.37
CA ASP A 294 -4.97 -17.23 13.13
C ASP A 294 -3.43 -17.36 13.17
N GLU A 295 -2.93 -18.60 13.21
CA GLU A 295 -1.48 -18.88 13.21
C GLU A 295 -0.84 -18.38 11.91
N VAL A 296 -1.49 -18.63 10.77
CA VAL A 296 -1.02 -18.22 9.45
C VAL A 296 -0.97 -16.69 9.31
N VAL A 297 -2.01 -15.98 9.76
CA VAL A 297 -2.01 -14.52 9.68
C VAL A 297 -1.04 -13.89 10.69
N CYS A 298 -0.84 -14.50 11.86
CA CYS A 298 0.16 -14.06 12.83
C CYS A 298 1.58 -14.18 12.26
N GLN A 299 1.93 -15.32 11.68
CA GLN A 299 3.23 -15.54 11.06
C GLN A 299 3.48 -14.57 9.90
N ALA A 300 2.52 -14.42 9.00
CA ALA A 300 2.60 -13.50 7.87
C ALA A 300 2.78 -12.04 8.32
N SER A 301 2.12 -11.65 9.41
CA SER A 301 2.23 -10.32 10.00
C SER A 301 3.59 -10.07 10.65
N GLN A 302 4.15 -11.06 11.35
CA GLN A 302 5.50 -10.99 11.90
C GLN A 302 6.55 -10.80 10.80
N GLU A 303 6.41 -11.52 9.69
CA GLU A 303 7.27 -11.35 8.51
C GLU A 303 7.13 -9.94 7.90
N GLU A 304 5.92 -9.37 7.86
CA GLU A 304 5.73 -8.01 7.36
C GLU A 304 6.36 -6.96 8.29
N ILE A 305 6.30 -7.12 9.61
CA ILE A 305 6.97 -6.24 10.57
C ILE A 305 8.49 -6.25 10.33
N LEU A 306 9.08 -7.43 10.14
CA LEU A 306 10.50 -7.57 9.84
C LEU A 306 10.88 -6.93 8.49
N ARG A 307 10.03 -7.09 7.46
CA ARG A 307 10.24 -6.40 6.17
C ARG A 307 10.22 -4.88 6.32
N ARG A 308 9.29 -4.33 7.14
CA ARG A 308 9.22 -2.90 7.42
C ARG A 308 10.44 -2.41 8.19
N PHE A 309 10.91 -3.17 9.16
CA PHE A 309 12.14 -2.87 9.88
C PHE A 309 13.32 -2.67 8.93
N TYR A 310 13.62 -3.65 8.08
CA TYR A 310 14.73 -3.56 7.14
C TYR A 310 14.55 -2.44 6.10
N ALA A 311 13.32 -2.20 5.65
CA ALA A 311 13.04 -1.12 4.72
C ALA A 311 13.33 0.26 5.35
N GLU A 312 12.89 0.49 6.60
CA GLU A 312 13.13 1.75 7.30
C GLU A 312 14.60 1.92 7.70
N GLU A 313 15.30 0.86 8.08
CA GLU A 313 16.74 0.87 8.30
C GLU A 313 17.50 1.30 7.03
N CYS A 314 17.15 0.76 5.87
CA CYS A 314 17.75 1.15 4.61
C CYS A 314 17.43 2.60 4.23
N ARG A 315 16.19 3.08 4.46
CA ARG A 315 15.80 4.48 4.23
C ARG A 315 16.58 5.43 5.16
N HIS A 316 16.72 5.07 6.43
CA HIS A 316 17.53 5.83 7.38
C HIS A 316 19.00 5.86 6.94
N ARG A 317 19.55 4.71 6.53
CA ARG A 317 20.93 4.63 6.02
C ARG A 317 21.18 5.48 4.77
N ARG A 318 20.16 5.63 3.92
CA ARG A 318 20.18 6.52 2.74
C ARG A 318 19.99 8.01 3.09
N GLY A 319 19.75 8.35 4.36
CA GLY A 319 19.48 9.72 4.82
C GLY A 319 18.09 10.24 4.41
N GLN A 320 17.16 9.36 4.10
CA GLN A 320 15.79 9.71 3.68
C GLN A 320 14.83 9.90 4.88
N THR A 321 15.19 9.38 6.05
CA THR A 321 14.42 9.48 7.30
C THR A 321 15.34 9.75 8.48
N ASP A 322 14.75 10.25 9.59
CA ASP A 322 15.49 10.55 10.83
C ASP A 322 15.72 9.33 11.75
N GLY A 323 15.22 8.15 11.37
CA GLY A 323 15.31 6.92 12.15
C GLY A 323 14.21 6.73 13.20
N THR A 324 13.31 7.69 13.40
CA THR A 324 12.21 7.56 14.38
C THR A 324 11.32 6.36 14.10
N ALA A 325 11.01 6.09 12.83
CA ALA A 325 10.19 4.94 12.44
C ALA A 325 10.89 3.59 12.76
N VAL A 326 12.21 3.49 12.58
CA VAL A 326 13.00 2.31 12.96
C VAL A 326 12.81 1.99 14.45
N TYR A 327 12.97 3.00 15.30
CA TYR A 327 12.80 2.85 16.75
C TYR A 327 11.42 2.31 17.15
N LYS A 328 10.37 2.80 16.50
CA LYS A 328 9.00 2.34 16.74
C LYS A 328 8.82 0.89 16.32
N ILE A 329 9.31 0.52 15.14
CA ILE A 329 9.21 -0.86 14.66
C ILE A 329 10.00 -1.82 15.56
N GLU A 330 11.17 -1.43 16.06
CA GLU A 330 11.92 -2.22 17.05
C GLU A 330 11.12 -2.46 18.33
N LEU A 331 10.34 -1.46 18.81
CA LEU A 331 9.47 -1.66 19.98
C LEU A 331 8.37 -2.68 19.69
N LEU A 332 7.78 -2.67 18.49
CA LEU A 332 6.79 -3.66 18.06
C LEU A 332 7.42 -5.06 17.95
N MET A 333 8.62 -5.17 17.38
CA MET A 333 9.38 -6.43 17.32
C MET A 333 9.64 -6.99 18.71
N LYS A 334 10.06 -6.16 19.68
CA LYS A 334 10.27 -6.58 21.07
C LYS A 334 9.00 -7.10 21.72
N GLN A 335 7.84 -6.49 21.45
CA GLN A 335 6.55 -6.97 21.98
C GLN A 335 6.22 -8.39 21.48
N LEU A 336 6.66 -8.75 20.28
CA LEU A 336 6.43 -10.06 19.66
C LEU A 336 7.58 -11.04 19.83
N GLY A 337 8.67 -10.66 20.54
CA GLY A 337 9.86 -11.48 20.69
C GLY A 337 10.65 -11.66 19.39
N LEU A 338 10.50 -10.77 18.42
CA LEU A 338 11.18 -10.83 17.13
C LEU A 338 12.55 -10.16 17.20
N THR A 339 13.47 -10.71 16.41
CA THR A 339 14.79 -10.13 16.13
C THR A 339 15.00 -10.02 14.63
N PRO A 340 15.93 -9.19 14.13
CA PRO A 340 16.23 -9.13 12.71
C PRO A 340 16.54 -10.51 12.10
N LEU A 341 17.16 -11.41 12.87
CA LEU A 341 17.50 -12.78 12.46
C LEU A 341 16.30 -13.74 12.43
N SER A 342 15.13 -13.31 12.85
CA SER A 342 13.93 -14.15 12.84
C SER A 342 13.44 -14.48 11.43
N ARG A 343 13.87 -13.72 10.39
CA ARG A 343 13.61 -14.10 8.99
C ARG A 343 14.51 -15.26 8.56
N SER A 344 13.92 -16.32 8.00
CA SER A 344 14.60 -17.54 7.55
C SER A 344 15.78 -17.29 6.59
N VAL A 345 15.68 -16.28 5.74
CA VAL A 345 16.64 -15.95 4.67
C VAL A 345 17.82 -15.09 5.14
N VAL A 346 17.75 -14.48 6.34
CA VAL A 346 18.79 -13.55 6.81
C VAL A 346 20.06 -14.28 7.19
N SER A 347 19.96 -15.25 8.12
CA SER A 347 21.13 -16.01 8.59
C SER A 347 21.89 -16.73 7.47
N PRO A 348 21.23 -17.40 6.48
CA PRO A 348 21.93 -18.00 5.35
C PRO A 348 22.68 -16.99 4.47
N ALA A 349 22.09 -15.80 4.21
CA ALA A 349 22.75 -14.76 3.45
C ALA A 349 24.01 -14.25 4.16
N LEU A 350 23.89 -13.94 5.46
CA LEU A 350 25.02 -13.48 6.28
C LEU A 350 26.15 -14.52 6.39
N ALA A 351 25.80 -15.79 6.56
CA ALA A 351 26.79 -16.88 6.63
C ALA A 351 27.58 -17.05 5.33
N VAL A 352 26.94 -16.86 4.17
CA VAL A 352 27.65 -16.87 2.88
C VAL A 352 28.56 -15.66 2.75
N ALA A 353 28.10 -14.46 3.09
CA ALA A 353 28.92 -13.25 3.04
C ALA A 353 30.13 -13.33 3.98
N GLU A 354 29.96 -13.83 5.19
CA GLU A 354 31.05 -14.02 6.15
C GLU A 354 32.12 -15.02 5.64
N ARG A 355 31.66 -16.14 5.08
CA ARG A 355 32.58 -17.18 4.56
C ARG A 355 33.35 -16.72 3.32
N THR A 356 32.76 -15.90 2.46
CA THR A 356 33.34 -15.52 1.17
C THR A 356 34.02 -14.15 1.18
N GLY A 357 33.67 -13.28 2.12
CA GLY A 357 34.11 -11.88 2.15
C GLY A 357 33.40 -10.99 1.13
N ASP A 358 32.47 -11.54 0.34
CA ASP A 358 31.73 -10.85 -0.72
C ASP A 358 30.26 -10.65 -0.33
N PRO A 359 29.57 -9.63 -0.88
CA PRO A 359 28.13 -9.52 -0.73
C PRO A 359 27.40 -10.78 -1.19
N ALA A 360 26.42 -11.20 -0.41
CA ALA A 360 25.62 -12.38 -0.65
C ALA A 360 24.12 -12.10 -0.54
N ALA A 361 23.34 -13.05 -1.03
CA ALA A 361 21.89 -13.02 -0.96
C ALA A 361 21.35 -14.43 -0.72
N ALA A 362 20.15 -14.53 -0.13
CA ALA A 362 19.41 -15.78 0.03
C ALA A 362 17.95 -15.60 -0.36
N MET A 363 17.32 -16.69 -0.81
CA MET A 363 15.89 -16.73 -1.15
C MET A 363 15.29 -18.04 -0.69
N GLU A 364 14.14 -17.96 -0.06
CA GLU A 364 13.32 -19.11 0.28
C GLU A 364 12.39 -19.45 -0.88
N MET A 365 12.50 -20.67 -1.34
CA MET A 365 11.70 -21.20 -2.44
C MET A 365 10.33 -21.68 -1.95
N PRO A 366 9.33 -21.87 -2.83
CA PRO A 366 7.96 -22.26 -2.43
C PRO A 366 7.87 -23.58 -1.64
N ASP A 367 8.88 -24.43 -1.70
CA ASP A 367 8.96 -25.69 -0.94
C ASP A 367 9.73 -25.56 0.38
N GLY A 368 10.16 -24.34 0.75
CA GLY A 368 10.93 -24.05 1.96
C GLY A 368 12.45 -24.22 1.79
N THR A 369 12.94 -24.63 0.61
CA THR A 369 14.38 -24.70 0.34
C THR A 369 15.00 -23.32 0.28
N ILE A 370 16.11 -23.09 0.99
CA ILE A 370 16.81 -21.81 0.95
C ILE A 370 17.98 -21.90 -0.04
N LEU A 371 17.93 -21.08 -1.06
CA LEU A 371 19.00 -20.91 -2.03
C LEU A 371 19.81 -19.67 -1.72
N THR A 372 21.10 -19.67 -2.08
CA THR A 372 21.99 -18.54 -1.88
C THR A 372 22.67 -18.13 -3.18
N GLY A 373 23.06 -16.87 -3.28
CA GLY A 373 23.89 -16.32 -4.35
C GLY A 373 24.95 -15.40 -3.75
N LYS A 374 26.14 -15.36 -4.34
CA LYS A 374 27.22 -14.45 -3.94
C LYS A 374 27.67 -13.61 -5.11
N THR A 375 28.24 -12.48 -4.81
CA THR A 375 28.92 -11.65 -5.81
C THR A 375 30.11 -12.37 -6.41
N SER A 376 30.26 -12.26 -7.71
CA SER A 376 31.38 -12.80 -8.50
C SER A 376 31.94 -11.72 -9.44
N GLU A 377 32.90 -12.07 -10.28
CA GLU A 377 33.41 -11.17 -11.31
C GLU A 377 32.36 -10.82 -12.38
N LEU A 378 31.42 -11.74 -12.66
CA LEU A 378 30.42 -11.60 -13.72
C LEU A 378 29.09 -11.04 -13.20
N LEU A 379 28.68 -11.41 -12.00
CA LEU A 379 27.33 -11.18 -11.47
C LEU A 379 27.35 -10.56 -10.08
N GLY A 380 26.43 -9.65 -9.81
CA GLY A 380 26.09 -9.25 -8.44
C GLY A 380 25.38 -10.39 -7.68
N CYS A 381 25.35 -10.34 -6.35
CA CYS A 381 24.70 -11.36 -5.52
C CYS A 381 23.22 -11.54 -5.85
N SER A 382 22.50 -10.46 -6.18
CA SER A 382 21.10 -10.44 -6.62
C SER A 382 20.91 -11.25 -7.91
N SER A 383 21.73 -11.00 -8.91
CA SER A 383 21.71 -11.68 -10.20
C SER A 383 22.10 -13.15 -10.08
N ALA A 384 23.11 -13.46 -9.27
CA ALA A 384 23.52 -14.85 -9.00
C ALA A 384 22.41 -15.64 -8.27
N LEU A 385 21.78 -15.02 -7.27
CA LEU A 385 20.64 -15.62 -6.56
C LEU A 385 19.48 -15.91 -7.51
N LEU A 386 19.13 -14.96 -8.38
CA LEU A 386 18.05 -15.12 -9.36
C LEU A 386 18.32 -16.30 -10.29
N LEU A 387 19.51 -16.42 -10.86
CA LEU A 387 19.87 -17.57 -11.72
C LEU A 387 19.78 -18.90 -10.96
N ASN A 388 20.27 -18.97 -9.73
CA ASN A 388 20.20 -20.17 -8.92
C ASN A 388 18.74 -20.56 -8.64
N ALA A 389 17.88 -19.59 -8.35
CA ALA A 389 16.44 -19.81 -8.15
C ALA A 389 15.77 -20.34 -9.42
N LEU A 390 16.08 -19.75 -10.57
CA LEU A 390 15.53 -20.20 -11.86
C LEU A 390 16.00 -21.61 -12.27
N LYS A 391 17.28 -21.95 -11.99
CA LYS A 391 17.81 -23.31 -12.19
C LYS A 391 17.06 -24.31 -11.31
N TYR A 392 16.95 -24.00 -10.02
CA TYR A 392 16.25 -24.86 -9.06
C TYR A 392 14.80 -25.14 -9.51
N LEU A 393 14.02 -24.08 -9.79
CA LEU A 393 12.63 -24.20 -10.24
C LEU A 393 12.50 -24.93 -11.57
N GLY A 394 13.50 -24.83 -12.44
CA GLY A 394 13.54 -25.50 -13.75
C GLY A 394 14.06 -26.92 -13.70
N GLY A 395 14.54 -27.41 -12.54
CA GLY A 395 15.23 -28.71 -12.45
C GLY A 395 16.48 -28.76 -13.34
N ILE A 396 17.23 -27.65 -13.41
CA ILE A 396 18.43 -27.51 -14.25
C ILE A 396 19.66 -27.72 -13.37
N PRO A 397 20.56 -28.67 -13.72
CA PRO A 397 21.78 -28.90 -12.97
C PRO A 397 22.66 -27.66 -12.83
N ASP A 398 23.34 -27.51 -11.69
CA ASP A 398 24.18 -26.33 -11.39
C ASP A 398 25.35 -26.14 -12.36
N GLU A 399 25.85 -27.22 -12.97
CA GLU A 399 26.94 -27.20 -13.94
C GLU A 399 26.54 -26.57 -15.29
N ILE A 400 25.24 -26.48 -15.57
CA ILE A 400 24.75 -25.90 -16.82
C ILE A 400 24.83 -24.37 -16.76
N GLN A 401 25.56 -23.78 -17.68
CA GLN A 401 25.63 -22.34 -17.84
C GLN A 401 24.45 -21.87 -18.68
N LEU A 402 23.53 -21.09 -18.08
CA LEU A 402 22.34 -20.55 -18.76
C LEU A 402 22.65 -19.39 -19.69
N ILE A 403 23.75 -18.67 -19.43
CA ILE A 403 24.19 -17.53 -20.23
C ILE A 403 25.64 -17.78 -20.59
N ALA A 404 25.89 -17.90 -21.90
CA ALA A 404 27.23 -18.13 -22.39
C ALA A 404 28.15 -16.91 -22.10
N PRO A 405 29.42 -17.10 -21.74
CA PRO A 405 30.39 -16.02 -21.56
C PRO A 405 30.48 -15.09 -22.79
N SER A 406 30.32 -15.63 -23.98
CA SER A 406 30.27 -14.88 -25.24
C SER A 406 29.11 -13.90 -25.37
N VAL A 407 28.05 -14.06 -24.54
CA VAL A 407 26.92 -13.12 -24.45
C VAL A 407 27.18 -12.11 -23.34
N ILE A 408 27.82 -12.51 -22.24
CA ILE A 408 28.13 -11.61 -21.11
C ILE A 408 29.21 -10.60 -21.48
N ALA A 409 30.29 -11.03 -22.14
CA ALA A 409 31.44 -10.17 -22.42
C ALA A 409 31.10 -8.92 -23.25
N PRO A 410 30.27 -8.97 -24.33
CA PRO A 410 29.85 -7.77 -25.04
C PRO A 410 29.00 -6.81 -24.20
N VAL A 411 28.15 -7.32 -23.30
CA VAL A 411 27.35 -6.50 -22.38
C VAL A 411 28.25 -5.78 -21.39
N GLN A 412 29.26 -6.44 -20.84
CA GLN A 412 30.26 -5.83 -19.96
C GLN A 412 31.10 -4.79 -20.69
N ASP A 413 31.52 -5.07 -21.94
CA ASP A 413 32.29 -4.14 -22.77
C ASP A 413 31.48 -2.86 -23.05
N LEU A 414 30.23 -3.01 -23.50
CA LEU A 414 29.31 -1.89 -23.69
C LEU A 414 29.16 -1.08 -22.41
N LYS A 415 28.93 -1.74 -21.29
CA LYS A 415 28.69 -1.12 -19.99
C LYS A 415 29.90 -0.31 -19.50
N VAL A 416 31.08 -0.90 -19.58
CA VAL A 416 32.32 -0.30 -19.03
C VAL A 416 32.97 0.64 -20.02
N ASN A 417 33.22 0.19 -21.25
CA ASN A 417 34.05 0.90 -22.21
C ASN A 417 33.28 1.94 -23.04
N VAL A 418 31.98 1.73 -23.26
CA VAL A 418 31.14 2.66 -24.04
C VAL A 418 30.33 3.58 -23.15
N LEU A 419 29.63 3.02 -22.14
CA LEU A 419 28.76 3.80 -21.23
C LEU A 419 29.53 4.37 -20.02
N GLY A 420 30.78 3.98 -19.80
CA GLY A 420 31.62 4.50 -18.72
C GLY A 420 31.27 4.03 -17.31
N ASN A 421 30.47 2.97 -17.18
CA ASN A 421 30.12 2.42 -15.88
C ASN A 421 31.34 1.73 -15.23
N LYS A 422 31.53 1.94 -13.94
CA LYS A 422 32.67 1.33 -13.23
C LYS A 422 32.42 -0.10 -12.73
N ASN A 423 31.15 -0.54 -12.74
CA ASN A 423 30.76 -1.88 -12.32
C ASN A 423 30.54 -2.80 -13.54
N PRO A 424 31.43 -3.75 -13.81
CA PRO A 424 31.26 -4.68 -14.94
C PRO A 424 30.21 -5.76 -14.69
N ARG A 425 29.77 -5.97 -13.44
CA ARG A 425 28.83 -7.03 -13.11
C ARG A 425 27.45 -6.74 -13.67
N LEU A 426 26.77 -7.78 -14.17
CA LEU A 426 25.41 -7.63 -14.66
C LEU A 426 24.44 -7.43 -13.51
N HIS A 427 23.58 -6.43 -13.65
CA HIS A 427 22.39 -6.22 -12.85
C HIS A 427 21.26 -7.16 -13.28
N ILE A 428 20.17 -7.23 -12.53
CA ILE A 428 19.07 -8.18 -12.79
C ILE A 428 18.42 -7.94 -14.16
N ASP A 429 18.18 -6.70 -14.54
CA ASP A 429 17.60 -6.34 -15.83
C ASP A 429 18.51 -6.73 -17.01
N GLU A 430 19.80 -6.43 -16.93
CA GLU A 430 20.82 -6.85 -17.92
C GLU A 430 20.90 -8.38 -18.01
N LEU A 431 20.87 -9.06 -16.86
CA LEU A 431 20.85 -10.51 -16.76
C LEU A 431 19.63 -11.11 -17.46
N LEU A 432 18.44 -10.57 -17.19
CA LEU A 432 17.18 -11.06 -17.77
C LEU A 432 17.15 -10.87 -19.29
N VAL A 433 17.70 -9.76 -19.80
CA VAL A 433 17.85 -9.54 -21.24
C VAL A 433 18.81 -10.57 -21.84
N ALA A 434 19.99 -10.76 -21.24
CA ALA A 434 20.97 -11.76 -21.70
C ALA A 434 20.40 -13.19 -21.68
N LEU A 435 19.69 -13.56 -20.61
CA LEU A 435 19.03 -14.85 -20.48
C LEU A 435 17.94 -15.06 -21.55
N SER A 436 17.16 -14.01 -21.83
CA SER A 436 16.13 -14.05 -22.86
C SER A 436 16.71 -14.25 -24.27
N ILE A 437 17.87 -13.65 -24.55
CA ILE A 437 18.60 -13.88 -25.82
C ILE A 437 19.07 -15.33 -25.91
N CYS A 438 19.68 -15.88 -24.85
CA CYS A 438 20.10 -17.28 -24.82
C CYS A 438 18.92 -18.25 -24.96
N ALA A 439 17.76 -17.91 -24.41
CA ALA A 439 16.54 -18.73 -24.48
C ALA A 439 16.01 -18.97 -25.91
N VAL A 440 16.48 -18.20 -26.88
CA VAL A 440 16.12 -18.41 -28.33
C VAL A 440 16.70 -19.72 -28.84
N THR A 441 17.90 -20.09 -28.39
CA THR A 441 18.64 -21.25 -28.92
C THR A 441 18.93 -22.33 -27.88
N ASP A 442 18.94 -21.99 -26.60
CA ASP A 442 19.22 -22.92 -25.49
C ASP A 442 17.92 -23.35 -24.78
N PRO A 443 17.56 -24.65 -24.85
CA PRO A 443 16.38 -25.18 -24.16
C PRO A 443 16.42 -24.99 -22.63
N ASN A 444 17.57 -25.01 -21.98
CA ASN A 444 17.71 -24.81 -20.55
C ASN A 444 17.48 -23.35 -20.17
N ALA A 445 18.03 -22.40 -20.92
CA ALA A 445 17.75 -20.98 -20.74
C ALA A 445 16.25 -20.69 -20.95
N LYS A 446 15.62 -21.28 -21.96
CA LYS A 446 14.17 -21.18 -22.20
C LYS A 446 13.36 -21.71 -21.01
N ARG A 447 13.75 -22.88 -20.47
CA ARG A 447 13.11 -23.49 -19.28
C ARG A 447 13.25 -22.59 -18.07
N ALA A 448 14.41 -21.97 -17.85
CA ALA A 448 14.66 -21.03 -16.76
C ALA A 448 13.74 -19.79 -16.84
N VAL A 449 13.65 -19.15 -18.02
CA VAL A 449 12.77 -17.98 -18.23
C VAL A 449 11.31 -18.30 -17.89
N GLN A 450 10.84 -19.51 -18.21
CA GLN A 450 9.48 -19.94 -17.91
C GLN A 450 9.17 -20.05 -16.41
N GLN A 451 10.20 -20.06 -15.54
CA GLN A 451 10.04 -20.12 -14.10
C GLN A 451 9.85 -18.75 -13.43
N LEU A 452 10.09 -17.64 -14.13
CA LEU A 452 10.07 -16.29 -13.53
C LEU A 452 8.81 -15.99 -12.73
N GLN A 453 7.64 -16.42 -13.19
CA GLN A 453 6.37 -16.17 -12.49
C GLN A 453 6.25 -16.92 -11.15
N LYS A 454 7.00 -18.03 -10.96
CA LYS A 454 6.99 -18.81 -9.73
C LYS A 454 7.79 -18.16 -8.59
N LEU A 455 8.54 -17.09 -8.89
CA LEU A 455 9.25 -16.31 -7.89
C LEU A 455 8.31 -15.38 -7.07
N ARG A 456 7.11 -15.18 -7.55
CA ARG A 456 6.14 -14.34 -6.84
C ARG A 456 5.84 -14.88 -5.45
N GLY A 457 6.04 -14.01 -4.45
CA GLY A 457 5.83 -14.36 -3.04
C GLY A 457 7.05 -14.96 -2.34
N CYS A 458 8.12 -15.33 -3.07
CA CYS A 458 9.36 -15.78 -2.45
C CYS A 458 9.97 -14.69 -1.55
N GLU A 459 10.42 -15.07 -0.35
CA GLU A 459 11.13 -14.20 0.58
C GLU A 459 12.63 -14.19 0.22
N ALA A 460 13.22 -13.01 0.17
CA ALA A 460 14.65 -12.86 -0.12
C ALA A 460 15.32 -11.82 0.78
N HIS A 461 16.63 -12.00 0.98
CA HIS A 461 17.46 -11.07 1.73
C HIS A 461 18.82 -10.89 1.08
N THR A 462 19.34 -9.66 1.10
CA THR A 462 20.69 -9.31 0.62
C THR A 462 21.50 -8.69 1.75
N THR A 463 22.80 -8.97 1.78
CA THR A 463 23.70 -8.45 2.83
C THR A 463 24.18 -7.03 2.56
N VAL A 464 23.70 -6.40 1.50
CA VAL A 464 23.98 -5.00 1.12
C VAL A 464 22.75 -4.38 0.47
N ILE A 465 22.65 -3.05 0.55
CA ILE A 465 21.66 -2.27 -0.18
C ILE A 465 21.91 -2.46 -1.69
N LEU A 466 20.89 -2.85 -2.42
CA LEU A 466 20.96 -2.99 -3.89
C LEU A 466 20.80 -1.66 -4.61
N SER A 467 21.10 -1.67 -5.91
CA SER A 467 20.74 -0.59 -6.82
C SER A 467 19.21 -0.48 -6.95
N GLU A 468 18.71 0.71 -7.24
CA GLU A 468 17.26 0.92 -7.47
C GLU A 468 16.72 0.01 -8.60
N GLY A 469 17.52 -0.24 -9.65
CA GLY A 469 17.15 -1.14 -10.75
C GLY A 469 16.99 -2.60 -10.32
N ASP A 470 17.87 -3.10 -9.44
CA ASP A 470 17.75 -4.45 -8.90
C ASP A 470 16.57 -4.58 -7.93
N GLU A 471 16.37 -3.58 -7.06
CA GLU A 471 15.21 -3.52 -6.15
C GLU A 471 13.89 -3.50 -6.94
N ASP A 472 13.81 -2.69 -8.00
CA ASP A 472 12.64 -2.59 -8.89
C ASP A 472 12.38 -3.91 -9.64
N SER A 473 13.43 -4.55 -10.13
CA SER A 473 13.34 -5.84 -10.83
C SER A 473 12.77 -6.94 -9.92
N PHE A 474 13.27 -7.08 -8.69
CA PHE A 474 12.71 -8.01 -7.71
C PHE A 474 11.26 -7.67 -7.35
N ARG A 475 10.93 -6.40 -7.18
CA ARG A 475 9.57 -5.94 -6.91
C ARG A 475 8.61 -6.33 -8.04
N ARG A 476 9.01 -6.13 -9.31
CA ARG A 476 8.22 -6.52 -10.50
C ARG A 476 8.04 -8.02 -10.62
N LEU A 477 9.05 -8.81 -10.24
CA LEU A 477 8.96 -10.27 -10.16
C LEU A 477 8.08 -10.73 -8.98
N GLY A 478 7.70 -9.82 -8.08
CA GLY A 478 6.88 -10.12 -6.90
C GLY A 478 7.66 -10.77 -5.76
N VAL A 479 9.00 -10.71 -5.79
CA VAL A 479 9.88 -11.16 -4.69
C VAL A 479 9.81 -10.18 -3.53
N ARG A 480 9.71 -10.69 -2.32
CA ARG A 480 9.64 -9.92 -1.07
C ARG A 480 11.05 -9.72 -0.50
N LEU A 481 11.75 -8.75 -1.09
CA LEU A 481 13.15 -8.47 -0.78
C LEU A 481 13.30 -7.65 0.51
N THR A 482 14.34 -7.96 1.29
CA THR A 482 14.94 -7.12 2.34
C THR A 482 16.44 -7.02 2.14
N SER A 483 17.06 -5.98 2.72
CA SER A 483 18.51 -5.76 2.60
C SER A 483 19.09 -5.33 3.96
N GLU A 484 20.32 -5.76 4.25
CA GLU A 484 21.09 -5.14 5.33
C GLU A 484 21.33 -3.65 5.02
N PRO A 485 21.30 -2.75 6.02
CA PRO A 485 21.52 -1.32 5.84
C PRO A 485 23.01 -0.98 5.63
N LYS A 486 23.65 -1.68 4.71
CA LYS A 486 25.08 -1.55 4.40
C LYS A 486 25.29 -1.27 2.93
N TYR A 487 26.10 -0.29 2.60
CA TYR A 487 26.52 -0.09 1.21
C TYR A 487 27.55 -1.13 0.78
N GLN A 488 27.50 -1.51 -0.49
CA GLN A 488 28.44 -2.45 -1.08
C GLN A 488 29.89 -1.89 -1.14
N THR A 489 30.06 -0.60 -1.14
CA THR A 489 31.35 0.09 -1.22
C THR A 489 31.35 1.35 -0.36
N SER A 490 32.53 1.79 0.09
CA SER A 490 32.73 3.03 0.82
C SER A 490 32.87 4.27 -0.11
N LYS A 491 32.81 4.09 -1.43
CA LYS A 491 32.89 5.21 -2.38
C LYS A 491 31.63 6.03 -2.33
N LEU A 492 31.76 7.37 -2.33
CA LEU A 492 30.63 8.30 -2.26
C LEU A 492 29.87 8.42 -3.59
N TYR A 493 30.53 8.15 -4.71
CA TYR A 493 29.97 8.21 -6.05
C TYR A 493 30.01 6.84 -6.72
N HIS A 494 28.84 6.37 -7.16
CA HIS A 494 28.61 5.04 -7.75
C HIS A 494 28.12 5.11 -9.20
N GLY A 495 28.42 6.19 -9.92
CA GLY A 495 28.09 6.35 -11.34
C GLY A 495 29.01 5.56 -12.26
#